data_9b379d7b53665871657ada7aae930556
#
_entry.id   9b379d7b53665871657ada7aae930556
#
_cell.length_a   1.000
_cell.length_b   1.000
_cell.length_c   1.000
_cell.angle_alpha   90.00
_cell.angle_beta   90.00
_cell.angle_gamma   90.00
#
_symmetry.space_group_name_H-M   'P 1'
#
loop_
_entity.id
_entity.type
_entity.pdbx_description
1 polymer ?
#
loop_
_entity_poly.entity_id
_entity_poly.type
_entity_poly.pdbx_seq_one_letter_code
_entity_poly.pdbx_strand_id
1 'polypeptide(L)'
;SAPVISSTPPTDAYLNQLYFYGVNATDDDGDSLTFTLELTNKEDGSSADFVTMSSIGRVQGTPREDDIGEYSARIIVSDGTDAAIQAFDLIVNE
;
A
#
# COMPACT_ATOMS: atom_id res chain seq x y z
N SER A 1 5.98 -17.91 12.78
CA SER A 1 6.93 -16.93 12.26
C SER A 1 6.19 -15.77 11.60
N ALA A 2 6.84 -14.63 11.52
CA ALA A 2 6.24 -13.45 10.93
C ALA A 2 6.18 -13.58 9.39
N PRO A 3 5.18 -12.97 8.75
CA PRO A 3 5.15 -12.95 7.28
C PRO A 3 6.31 -12.11 6.71
N VAL A 4 6.67 -12.42 5.46
CA VAL A 4 7.75 -11.73 4.77
C VAL A 4 7.19 -11.11 3.49
N ILE A 5 7.40 -9.82 3.32
CA ILE A 5 7.02 -9.10 2.10
C ILE A 5 8.21 -9.15 1.15
N SER A 6 8.03 -9.73 -0.04
CA SER A 6 9.12 -9.91 -1.00
C SER A 6 8.98 -9.04 -2.24
N SER A 7 7.93 -8.23 -2.34
CA SER A 7 7.69 -7.36 -3.48
C SER A 7 8.13 -5.92 -3.19
N THR A 8 8.31 -5.15 -4.25
CA THR A 8 8.70 -3.74 -4.15
C THR A 8 7.62 -2.88 -4.79
N PRO A 9 7.08 -1.88 -4.08
CA PRO A 9 6.01 -1.07 -4.63
C PRO A 9 6.51 -0.05 -5.64
N PRO A 10 5.67 0.29 -6.65
CA PRO A 10 5.92 1.48 -7.44
C PRO A 10 5.77 2.72 -6.55
N THR A 11 6.67 3.68 -6.70
CA THR A 11 6.66 4.89 -5.87
C THR A 11 6.05 6.09 -6.57
N ASP A 12 5.71 5.96 -7.85
CA ASP A 12 5.11 7.03 -8.64
C ASP A 12 3.74 6.62 -9.13
N ALA A 13 2.78 7.52 -8.97
CA ALA A 13 1.46 7.39 -9.57
C ALA A 13 1.22 8.59 -10.48
N TYR A 14 0.33 8.45 -11.45
CA TYR A 14 0.10 9.49 -12.44
C TYR A 14 -1.38 9.81 -12.55
N LEU A 15 -1.66 11.09 -12.77
CA LEU A 15 -3.02 11.60 -12.87
C LEU A 15 -3.82 10.83 -13.94
N ASN A 16 -5.01 10.39 -13.56
CA ASN A 16 -5.96 9.66 -14.42
C ASN A 16 -5.45 8.32 -14.95
N GLN A 17 -4.37 7.79 -14.36
CA GLN A 17 -3.85 6.48 -14.71
C GLN A 17 -3.96 5.53 -13.52
N LEU A 18 -4.26 4.27 -13.79
CA LEU A 18 -4.38 3.28 -12.73
C LEU A 18 -3.03 3.02 -12.07
N TYR A 19 -2.99 3.21 -10.75
CA TYR A 19 -1.87 2.75 -9.94
C TYR A 19 -2.19 1.34 -9.46
N PHE A 20 -1.27 0.43 -9.64
CA PHE A 20 -1.47 -0.95 -9.24
C PHE A 20 -0.21 -1.49 -8.58
N TYR A 21 -0.39 -2.16 -7.44
CA TYR A 21 0.70 -2.85 -6.76
C TYR A 21 0.15 -4.14 -6.15
N GLY A 22 0.66 -5.27 -6.61
CA GLY A 22 0.33 -6.56 -6.01
C GLY A 22 1.36 -6.89 -4.93
N VAL A 23 0.94 -6.88 -3.68
CA VAL A 23 1.82 -7.23 -2.56
C VAL A 23 2.08 -8.73 -2.61
N ASN A 24 3.36 -9.11 -2.56
CA ASN A 24 3.74 -10.51 -2.50
C ASN A 24 4.33 -10.79 -1.12
N ALA A 25 3.61 -11.60 -0.35
CA ALA A 25 4.02 -11.93 1.01
C ALA A 25 3.84 -13.42 1.25
N THR A 26 4.71 -13.98 2.06
CA THR A 26 4.68 -15.40 2.40
C THR A 26 4.76 -15.58 3.91
N ASP A 27 4.19 -16.71 4.40
CA ASP A 27 4.27 -17.10 5.79
C ASP A 27 4.67 -18.57 5.82
N ASP A 28 5.77 -18.86 6.52
CA ASP A 28 6.31 -20.24 6.58
C ASP A 28 5.35 -21.21 7.27
N ASP A 29 4.48 -20.69 8.12
CA ASP A 29 3.50 -21.53 8.83
C ASP A 29 2.23 -21.78 8.01
N GLY A 30 2.10 -21.11 6.86
CA GLY A 30 0.95 -21.28 6.00
C GLY A 30 -0.32 -20.61 6.51
N ASP A 31 -0.20 -19.69 7.43
CA ASP A 31 -1.36 -18.97 7.98
C ASP A 31 -1.98 -18.04 6.96
N SER A 32 -3.26 -17.76 7.14
CA SER A 32 -3.94 -16.77 6.32
C SER A 32 -3.41 -15.38 6.62
N LEU A 33 -3.16 -14.61 5.56
CA LEU A 33 -2.61 -13.27 5.69
C LEU A 33 -3.69 -12.22 5.53
N THR A 34 -3.61 -11.19 6.36
CA THR A 34 -4.48 -10.01 6.29
C THR A 34 -3.65 -8.82 5.81
N PHE A 35 -4.18 -8.09 4.84
CA PHE A 35 -3.48 -6.96 4.23
C PHE A 35 -4.19 -5.67 4.57
N THR A 36 -3.43 -4.68 5.02
CA THR A 36 -3.95 -3.35 5.36
C THR A 36 -3.07 -2.28 4.73
N LEU A 37 -3.69 -1.23 4.23
CA LEU A 37 -3.00 -0.08 3.66
C LEU A 37 -3.34 1.16 4.46
N GLU A 38 -2.30 1.91 4.84
CA GLU A 38 -2.44 3.25 5.42
C GLU A 38 -1.77 4.24 4.48
N LEU A 39 -2.51 5.25 4.05
CA LEU A 39 -2.00 6.27 3.15
C LEU A 39 -2.25 7.65 3.76
N THR A 40 -1.18 8.39 3.98
CA THR A 40 -1.23 9.68 4.65
C THR A 40 -0.60 10.76 3.79
N ASN A 41 -1.30 11.88 3.64
CA ASN A 41 -0.77 13.03 2.91
C ASN A 41 0.35 13.68 3.74
N LYS A 42 1.51 13.83 3.15
CA LYS A 42 2.67 14.40 3.87
C LYS A 42 2.53 15.88 4.16
N GLU A 43 1.72 16.57 3.40
CA GLU A 43 1.57 18.01 3.54
C GLU A 43 0.72 18.39 4.74
N ASP A 44 -0.40 17.68 4.95
CA ASP A 44 -1.32 18.05 6.03
C ASP A 44 -1.59 16.90 7.02
N GLY A 45 -1.03 15.73 6.79
CA GLY A 45 -1.18 14.59 7.69
C GLY A 45 -2.54 13.89 7.60
N SER A 46 -3.37 14.25 6.65
CA SER A 46 -4.69 13.62 6.51
C SER A 46 -4.59 12.26 5.85
N SER A 47 -5.58 11.42 6.13
CA SER A 47 -5.69 10.11 5.47
C SER A 47 -6.16 10.28 4.05
N ALA A 48 -5.64 9.46 3.12
CA ALA A 48 -6.05 9.47 1.74
C ALA A 48 -6.62 8.11 1.37
N ASP A 49 -7.57 8.09 0.43
CA ASP A 49 -8.27 6.87 0.04
C ASP A 49 -8.43 6.70 -1.47
N PHE A 50 -7.62 7.40 -2.27
CA PHE A 50 -7.71 7.25 -3.72
C PHE A 50 -7.15 5.91 -4.21
N VAL A 51 -6.41 5.20 -3.38
CA VAL A 51 -6.04 3.80 -3.63
C VAL A 51 -6.53 2.96 -2.47
N THR A 52 -6.91 1.72 -2.76
CA THR A 52 -7.44 0.80 -1.77
C THR A 52 -6.73 -0.53 -1.83
N MET A 53 -6.75 -1.26 -0.72
CA MET A 53 -6.16 -2.58 -0.60
C MET A 53 -7.27 -3.62 -0.59
N SER A 54 -7.16 -4.62 -1.47
CA SER A 54 -8.07 -5.75 -1.44
C SER A 54 -7.63 -6.77 -0.40
N SER A 55 -8.51 -7.72 -0.10
CA SER A 55 -8.22 -8.76 0.89
C SER A 55 -7.12 -9.73 0.44
N ILE A 56 -6.78 -9.73 -0.84
CA ILE A 56 -5.73 -10.60 -1.37
C ILE A 56 -4.42 -9.86 -1.63
N GLY A 57 -4.30 -8.62 -1.15
CA GLY A 57 -3.05 -7.87 -1.22
C GLY A 57 -2.85 -7.05 -2.47
N ARG A 58 -3.92 -6.67 -3.16
CA ARG A 58 -3.81 -5.81 -4.35
C ARG A 58 -4.14 -4.38 -3.99
N VAL A 59 -3.18 -3.48 -4.21
CA VAL A 59 -3.36 -2.05 -4.04
C VAL A 59 -3.65 -1.46 -5.40
N GLN A 60 -4.77 -0.75 -5.54
CA GLN A 60 -5.09 -0.13 -6.82
C GLN A 60 -5.99 1.09 -6.64
N GLY A 61 -5.88 1.99 -7.58
CA GLY A 61 -6.67 3.20 -7.58
C GLY A 61 -6.21 4.13 -8.68
N THR A 62 -7.07 5.08 -9.04
CA THR A 62 -6.76 6.06 -10.07
C THR A 62 -6.74 7.44 -9.44
N PRO A 63 -5.56 8.09 -9.34
CA PRO A 63 -5.49 9.42 -8.76
C PRO A 63 -6.22 10.45 -9.62
N ARG A 64 -6.78 11.45 -8.96
CA ARG A 64 -7.42 12.58 -9.61
C ARG A 64 -6.62 13.84 -9.34
N GLU A 65 -7.03 14.93 -9.94
CA GLU A 65 -6.33 16.21 -9.81
C GLU A 65 -6.14 16.62 -8.34
N ASP A 66 -7.13 16.37 -7.50
CA ASP A 66 -7.06 16.69 -6.09
C ASP A 66 -6.10 15.81 -5.30
N ASP A 67 -5.65 14.73 -5.91
CA ASP A 67 -4.76 13.76 -5.25
C ASP A 67 -3.29 14.00 -5.56
N ILE A 68 -2.96 15.00 -6.35
CA ILE A 68 -1.57 15.29 -6.70
C ILE A 68 -0.80 15.70 -5.44
N GLY A 69 0.37 15.11 -5.24
CA GLY A 69 1.21 15.41 -4.09
C GLY A 69 2.00 14.22 -3.60
N GLU A 70 2.58 14.35 -2.42
CA GLU A 70 3.38 13.31 -1.81
C GLU A 70 2.63 12.66 -0.65
N TYR A 71 2.77 11.34 -0.55
CA TYR A 71 2.10 10.56 0.47
C TYR A 71 3.08 9.61 1.14
N SER A 72 2.80 9.30 2.41
CA SER A 72 3.48 8.24 3.13
C SER A 72 2.56 7.03 3.15
N ALA A 73 3.04 5.91 2.62
CA ALA A 73 2.24 4.69 2.51
C ALA A 73 2.83 3.61 3.40
N ARG A 74 1.95 2.86 4.06
CA ARG A 74 2.34 1.71 4.87
C ARG A 74 1.45 0.54 4.53
N ILE A 75 2.09 -0.59 4.22
CA ILE A 75 1.39 -1.83 3.98
C ILE A 75 1.69 -2.75 5.16
N ILE A 76 0.64 -3.25 5.78
CA ILE A 76 0.74 -4.12 6.96
C ILE A 76 0.20 -5.48 6.57
N VAL A 77 1.03 -6.51 6.70
CA VAL A 77 0.65 -7.90 6.44
C VAL A 77 0.71 -8.64 7.77
N SER A 78 -0.42 -9.19 8.19
CA SER A 78 -0.52 -9.86 9.47
C SER A 78 -0.97 -11.30 9.29
N ASP A 79 -0.39 -12.21 10.07
CA ASP A 79 -0.82 -13.61 10.12
C ASP A 79 -1.76 -13.90 11.31
N GLY A 80 -2.16 -12.85 12.03
CA GLY A 80 -2.98 -12.97 13.23
C GLY A 80 -2.19 -12.93 14.52
N THR A 81 -0.89 -13.16 14.46
CA THR A 81 0.01 -13.14 15.64
C THR A 81 1.11 -12.12 15.44
N ASP A 82 1.76 -12.14 14.30
CA ASP A 82 2.86 -11.25 13.96
C ASP A 82 2.50 -10.46 12.70
N ALA A 83 3.23 -9.38 12.45
CA ALA A 83 2.99 -8.56 11.29
C ALA A 83 4.31 -8.10 10.67
N ALA A 84 4.28 -7.93 9.34
CA ALA A 84 5.35 -7.29 8.60
C ALA A 84 4.83 -5.95 8.07
N ILE A 85 5.68 -4.94 8.06
CA ILE A 85 5.30 -3.61 7.61
C ILE A 85 6.26 -3.18 6.51
N GLN A 86 5.67 -2.70 5.40
CA GLN A 86 6.44 -2.11 4.31
C GLN A 86 6.02 -0.65 4.19
N ALA A 87 6.95 0.25 4.44
CA ALA A 87 6.69 1.68 4.35
C ALA A 87 7.40 2.24 3.12
N PHE A 88 6.72 3.12 2.39
CA PHE A 88 7.31 3.76 1.23
C PHE A 88 6.61 5.10 0.97
N ASP A 89 7.28 5.94 0.20
CA ASP A 89 6.72 7.21 -0.24
C ASP A 89 6.04 7.02 -1.59
N LEU A 90 4.85 7.59 -1.73
CA LEU A 90 4.10 7.54 -2.98
C LEU A 90 3.93 8.97 -3.48
N ILE A 91 4.34 9.21 -4.73
CA ILE A 91 4.24 10.53 -5.33
C ILE A 91 3.22 10.46 -6.46
N VAL A 92 2.21 11.33 -6.39
CA VAL A 92 1.21 11.44 -7.46
C VAL A 92 1.62 12.58 -8.38
N ASN A 93 1.88 12.28 -9.62
CA ASN A 93 2.37 13.20 -10.64
C ASN A 93 1.24 13.63 -11.59
N GLU A 94 1.45 14.77 -12.22
CA GLU A 94 0.53 15.25 -13.25
C GLU A 94 0.65 14.48 -14.55
#